data_a4b0d3d5b7c622c019f910b67a9830ee
#
_entry.id   a4b0d3d5b7c622c019f910b67a9830ee
#
_cell.length_a   1.000
_cell.length_b   1.000
_cell.length_c   1.000
_cell.angle_alpha   90.00
_cell.angle_beta   90.00
_cell.angle_gamma   90.00
#
_symmetry.space_group_name_H-M   'P 1'
#
loop_
_entity.id
_entity.type
_entity.pdbx_description
1 polymer ?
#
loop_
_entity_poly.entity_id
_entity_poly.type
_entity_poly.pdbx_seq_one_letter_code
_entity_poly.pdbx_strand_id
1 'polypeptide(L)'
;KDANFYFFDEPASFLDITSRMKVAKLIRSLTEDGNNTVLVVEHDLATLDYISDELQILYGDAAVYGIVSQTKAIRRGINEYLDGYLPDDNIRFRNYKIVFNKGIEKDTKQTVLFDWPDLEKKFPSFHMKINKGSIQKGDILTITGSNGLGKTTFLKMLAGLIQPDKGMITTKVKIAYKPQDLQTEAGTVQEWLQRVAKGNESGWFKQNILEKLNLQSIINNNISSLSGGELQKVYIAITLSRKADLYAFDEPSAFIDVEDRLKVAEVIRDFMIKNETCAIVVDHDVQFLDYVGDAMLVFKGIPGKE
;
A
#
# COMPACT_ATOMS: atom_id res chain seq x y z
N LYS A 1 12.47 21.13 -21.59
CA LYS A 1 12.29 21.00 -23.05
C LYS A 1 10.96 21.69 -23.38
N ASP A 2 10.96 22.60 -24.33
CA ASP A 2 9.75 23.23 -24.79
C ASP A 2 8.97 22.22 -25.65
N ALA A 3 7.78 21.88 -25.22
CA ALA A 3 6.87 21.00 -25.91
C ALA A 3 5.43 21.52 -25.72
N ASN A 4 4.57 21.29 -26.69
CA ASN A 4 3.16 21.69 -26.63
C ASN A 4 2.27 20.58 -26.03
N PHE A 5 2.82 19.38 -25.91
CA PHE A 5 2.15 18.20 -25.33
C PHE A 5 3.11 17.47 -24.40
N TYR A 6 2.64 17.19 -23.18
CA TYR A 6 3.36 16.45 -22.17
C TYR A 6 2.56 15.20 -21.78
N PHE A 7 3.24 14.09 -21.65
CA PHE A 7 2.67 12.84 -21.15
C PHE A 7 3.42 12.39 -19.88
N PHE A 8 2.68 12.11 -18.82
CA PHE A 8 3.21 11.60 -17.56
C PHE A 8 2.48 10.30 -17.21
N ASP A 9 3.27 9.28 -16.89
CA ASP A 9 2.79 7.97 -16.45
C ASP A 9 3.16 7.78 -14.97
N GLU A 10 2.17 7.72 -14.10
CA GLU A 10 2.29 7.60 -12.65
C GLU A 10 3.34 8.54 -12.00
N PRO A 11 3.29 9.84 -12.23
CA PRO A 11 4.32 10.77 -11.74
C PRO A 11 4.39 10.90 -10.22
N ALA A 12 3.34 10.48 -9.51
CA ALA A 12 3.27 10.52 -8.04
C ALA A 12 3.71 9.22 -7.36
N SER A 13 3.98 8.16 -8.12
CA SER A 13 4.41 6.87 -7.58
C SER A 13 5.68 7.00 -6.73
N PHE A 14 5.73 6.32 -5.60
CA PHE A 14 6.85 6.32 -4.62
C PHE A 14 7.20 7.68 -3.99
N LEU A 15 6.43 8.72 -4.26
CA LEU A 15 6.66 10.02 -3.64
C LEU A 15 5.93 10.12 -2.30
N ASP A 16 6.61 10.69 -1.31
CA ASP A 16 5.93 11.13 -0.09
C ASP A 16 4.95 12.27 -0.39
N ILE A 17 4.02 12.54 0.53
CA ILE A 17 2.94 13.52 0.37
C ILE A 17 3.49 14.91 -0.04
N THR A 18 4.60 15.34 0.57
CA THR A 18 5.20 16.65 0.30
C THR A 18 5.76 16.73 -1.12
N SER A 19 6.47 15.68 -1.54
CA SER A 19 7.05 15.57 -2.88
C SER A 19 5.97 15.40 -3.94
N ARG A 20 4.93 14.60 -3.66
CA ARG A 20 3.76 14.41 -4.50
C ARG A 20 3.05 15.75 -4.80
N MET A 21 2.80 16.56 -3.76
CA MET A 21 2.22 17.89 -3.93
C MET A 21 3.10 18.86 -4.72
N LYS A 22 4.42 18.76 -4.60
CA LYS A 22 5.34 19.58 -5.42
C LYS A 22 5.27 19.20 -6.89
N VAL A 23 5.26 17.89 -7.19
CA VAL A 23 5.14 17.39 -8.56
C VAL A 23 3.78 17.76 -9.14
N ALA A 24 2.70 17.59 -8.38
CA ALA A 24 1.35 17.98 -8.79
C ALA A 24 1.26 19.48 -9.15
N LYS A 25 1.84 20.36 -8.32
CA LYS A 25 1.94 21.81 -8.60
C LYS A 25 2.73 22.10 -9.87
N LEU A 26 3.87 21.42 -10.06
CA LEU A 26 4.69 21.58 -11.25
C LEU A 26 3.92 21.17 -12.51
N ILE A 27 3.23 20.02 -12.49
CA ILE A 27 2.42 19.56 -13.63
C ILE A 27 1.30 20.56 -13.92
N ARG A 28 0.60 21.03 -12.88
CA ARG A 28 -0.47 22.02 -13.04
C ARG A 28 0.04 23.33 -13.66
N SER A 29 1.22 23.80 -13.25
CA SER A 29 1.80 25.03 -13.80
C SER A 29 2.14 24.95 -15.30
N LEU A 30 2.31 23.76 -15.87
CA LEU A 30 2.56 23.59 -17.30
C LEU A 30 1.35 23.99 -18.16
N THR A 31 0.14 23.99 -17.61
CA THR A 31 -1.10 24.32 -18.32
C THR A 31 -1.59 25.75 -18.06
N GLU A 32 -0.96 26.50 -17.12
CA GLU A 32 -1.43 27.83 -16.70
C GLU A 32 -1.39 28.87 -17.86
N ASP A 33 -0.42 28.76 -18.77
CA ASP A 33 -0.30 29.65 -19.92
C ASP A 33 -1.27 29.32 -21.08
N GLY A 34 -2.04 28.22 -20.97
CA GLY A 34 -3.03 27.79 -21.97
C GLY A 34 -2.43 27.28 -23.29
N ASN A 35 -1.11 27.22 -23.41
CA ASN A 35 -0.43 26.82 -24.64
C ASN A 35 -0.06 25.33 -24.68
N ASN A 36 -0.12 24.66 -23.54
CA ASN A 36 0.31 23.28 -23.41
C ASN A 36 -0.85 22.36 -23.03
N THR A 37 -0.84 21.17 -23.59
CA THR A 37 -1.72 20.07 -23.20
C THR A 37 -0.93 19.06 -22.38
N VAL A 38 -1.51 18.62 -21.26
CA VAL A 38 -0.90 17.62 -20.38
C VAL A 38 -1.84 16.44 -20.25
N LEU A 39 -1.34 15.25 -20.52
CA LEU A 39 -2.02 13.98 -20.25
C LEU A 39 -1.29 13.25 -19.12
N VAL A 40 -2.03 12.85 -18.08
CA VAL A 40 -1.49 12.15 -16.93
C VAL A 40 -2.24 10.85 -16.71
N VAL A 41 -1.52 9.76 -16.58
CA VAL A 41 -2.04 8.50 -16.05
C VAL A 41 -1.67 8.41 -14.59
N GLU A 42 -2.66 8.23 -13.72
CA GLU A 42 -2.43 8.23 -12.26
C GLU A 42 -3.52 7.40 -11.55
N HIS A 43 -3.13 6.75 -10.46
CA HIS A 43 -4.03 5.98 -9.61
C HIS A 43 -4.40 6.69 -8.29
N ASP A 44 -3.69 7.76 -7.93
CA ASP A 44 -4.00 8.57 -6.75
C ASP A 44 -5.09 9.59 -7.06
N LEU A 45 -6.31 9.33 -6.57
CA LEU A 45 -7.47 10.18 -6.83
C LEU A 45 -7.31 11.61 -6.28
N ALA A 46 -6.57 11.79 -5.18
CA ALA A 46 -6.30 13.11 -4.63
C ALA A 46 -5.35 13.92 -5.52
N THR A 47 -4.34 13.27 -6.08
CA THR A 47 -3.44 13.86 -7.07
C THR A 47 -4.21 14.22 -8.34
N LEU A 48 -5.05 13.30 -8.84
CA LEU A 48 -5.90 13.57 -10.03
C LEU A 48 -6.84 14.74 -9.82
N ASP A 49 -7.54 14.84 -8.68
CA ASP A 49 -8.43 15.97 -8.38
C ASP A 49 -7.70 17.32 -8.34
N TYR A 50 -6.41 17.29 -7.96
CA TYR A 50 -5.61 18.51 -7.91
C TYR A 50 -5.08 18.97 -9.28
N ILE A 51 -4.59 18.02 -10.12
CA ILE A 51 -3.89 18.38 -11.36
C ILE A 51 -4.79 18.47 -12.58
N SER A 52 -5.93 17.78 -12.60
CA SER A 52 -6.76 17.60 -13.81
C SER A 52 -8.03 18.44 -13.77
N ASP A 53 -8.46 18.90 -14.93
CA ASP A 53 -9.77 19.53 -15.14
C ASP A 53 -10.79 18.48 -15.58
N GLU A 54 -10.34 17.52 -16.38
CA GLU A 54 -11.13 16.44 -16.96
C GLU A 54 -10.42 15.11 -16.77
N LEU A 55 -11.20 14.03 -16.77
CA LEU A 55 -10.65 12.66 -16.74
C LEU A 55 -11.42 11.73 -17.67
N GLN A 56 -10.76 10.64 -18.03
CA GLN A 56 -11.34 9.47 -18.67
C GLN A 56 -11.05 8.26 -17.80
N ILE A 57 -12.03 7.35 -17.69
CA ILE A 57 -11.91 6.12 -16.92
C ILE A 57 -11.59 5.00 -17.89
N LEU A 58 -10.49 4.26 -17.61
CA LEU A 58 -10.18 3.01 -18.29
C LEU A 58 -10.82 1.88 -17.50
N TYR A 59 -11.57 1.03 -18.17
CA TYR A 59 -12.22 -0.14 -17.58
C TYR A 59 -12.21 -1.33 -18.53
N GLY A 60 -12.31 -2.53 -18.00
CA GLY A 60 -12.28 -3.76 -18.78
C GLY A 60 -11.72 -4.94 -18.00
N ASP A 61 -11.50 -6.04 -18.69
CA ASP A 61 -10.91 -7.25 -18.11
C ASP A 61 -9.44 -7.37 -18.53
N ALA A 62 -8.56 -7.56 -17.57
CA ALA A 62 -7.14 -7.67 -17.80
C ALA A 62 -6.81 -8.75 -18.85
N ALA A 63 -5.97 -8.40 -19.82
CA ALA A 63 -5.57 -9.23 -20.95
C ALA A 63 -6.70 -9.66 -21.92
N VAL A 64 -7.93 -9.14 -21.75
CA VAL A 64 -9.06 -9.43 -22.64
C VAL A 64 -9.46 -8.20 -23.45
N TYR A 65 -9.85 -7.11 -22.78
CA TYR A 65 -10.18 -5.85 -23.42
C TYR A 65 -10.04 -4.67 -22.47
N GLY A 66 -9.78 -3.49 -23.03
CA GLY A 66 -9.80 -2.22 -22.30
C GLY A 66 -10.61 -1.18 -23.06
N ILE A 67 -11.47 -0.47 -22.37
CA ILE A 67 -12.31 0.59 -22.93
C ILE A 67 -12.03 1.89 -22.19
N VAL A 68 -11.97 2.99 -22.94
CA VAL A 68 -11.82 4.35 -22.40
C VAL A 68 -13.18 5.01 -22.41
N SER A 69 -13.62 5.54 -21.27
CA SER A 69 -14.89 6.27 -21.16
C SER A 69 -14.87 7.59 -21.93
N GLN A 70 -16.03 8.19 -22.10
CA GLN A 70 -16.10 9.59 -22.52
C GLN A 70 -15.41 10.50 -21.48
N THR A 71 -14.90 11.65 -21.95
CA THR A 71 -14.29 12.67 -21.10
C THR A 71 -15.33 13.26 -20.13
N LYS A 72 -14.95 13.41 -18.87
CA LYS A 72 -15.80 13.87 -17.77
C LYS A 72 -15.09 14.93 -16.95
N ALA A 73 -15.85 15.88 -16.39
CA ALA A 73 -15.31 16.78 -15.37
C ALA A 73 -14.75 15.96 -14.19
N ILE A 74 -13.60 16.36 -13.67
CA ILE A 74 -12.79 15.58 -12.71
C ILE A 74 -13.60 15.03 -11.54
N ARG A 75 -14.37 15.85 -10.84
CA ARG A 75 -15.14 15.41 -9.65
C ARG A 75 -16.27 14.43 -10.01
N ARG A 76 -16.93 14.67 -11.15
CA ARG A 76 -17.96 13.76 -11.64
C ARG A 76 -17.33 12.40 -11.98
N GLY A 77 -16.23 12.40 -12.71
CA GLY A 77 -15.56 11.17 -13.09
C GLY A 77 -15.02 10.39 -11.90
N ILE A 78 -14.43 11.06 -10.89
CA ILE A 78 -14.00 10.39 -9.65
C ILE A 78 -15.20 9.72 -8.95
N ASN A 79 -16.35 10.40 -8.83
CA ASN A 79 -17.53 9.82 -8.20
C ASN A 79 -18.07 8.63 -9.01
N GLU A 80 -18.13 8.70 -10.33
CA GLU A 80 -18.54 7.59 -11.19
C GLU A 80 -17.57 6.42 -11.09
N TYR A 81 -16.26 6.68 -11.00
CA TYR A 81 -15.26 5.65 -10.76
C TYR A 81 -15.48 4.95 -9.41
N LEU A 82 -15.73 5.71 -8.35
CA LEU A 82 -16.00 5.16 -7.02
C LEU A 82 -17.33 4.37 -6.98
N ASP A 83 -18.34 4.83 -7.72
CA ASP A 83 -19.64 4.14 -7.84
C ASP A 83 -19.58 2.89 -8.73
N GLY A 84 -18.58 2.75 -9.58
CA GLY A 84 -18.43 1.64 -10.52
C GLY A 84 -19.47 1.63 -11.65
N TYR A 85 -20.08 2.80 -11.93
CA TYR A 85 -21.13 2.96 -12.92
C TYR A 85 -20.92 4.22 -13.76
N LEU A 86 -20.99 4.08 -15.08
CA LEU A 86 -20.89 5.17 -16.08
C LEU A 86 -22.28 5.48 -16.63
N PRO A 87 -22.96 6.53 -16.16
CA PRO A 87 -24.32 6.87 -16.60
C PRO A 87 -24.41 7.19 -18.10
N ASP A 88 -23.40 7.87 -18.66
CA ASP A 88 -23.39 8.30 -20.06
C ASP A 88 -23.36 7.09 -21.02
N ASP A 89 -22.69 6.02 -20.63
CA ASP A 89 -22.56 4.80 -21.42
C ASP A 89 -23.55 3.71 -20.96
N ASN A 90 -24.30 3.96 -19.87
CA ASN A 90 -25.16 3.00 -19.17
C ASN A 90 -24.43 1.67 -18.86
N ILE A 91 -23.16 1.77 -18.45
CA ILE A 91 -22.29 0.63 -18.18
C ILE A 91 -21.94 0.57 -16.70
N ARG A 92 -22.15 -0.58 -16.09
CA ARG A 92 -21.64 -0.91 -14.77
C ARG A 92 -20.41 -1.79 -14.93
N PHE A 93 -19.23 -1.20 -14.69
CA PHE A 93 -17.95 -1.91 -14.79
C PHE A 93 -17.50 -2.54 -13.46
N ARG A 94 -18.20 -2.21 -12.34
CA ARG A 94 -17.98 -2.81 -11.03
C ARG A 94 -19.30 -2.94 -10.27
N ASN A 95 -19.55 -4.11 -9.67
CA ASN A 95 -20.82 -4.43 -9.02
C ASN A 95 -20.97 -3.86 -7.60
N TYR A 96 -19.96 -3.22 -7.05
CA TYR A 96 -19.96 -2.62 -5.72
C TYR A 96 -19.35 -1.21 -5.78
N LYS A 97 -19.71 -0.38 -4.80
CA LYS A 97 -19.16 0.96 -4.64
C LYS A 97 -17.90 0.89 -3.77
N ILE A 98 -16.90 1.69 -4.10
CA ILE A 98 -15.77 1.95 -3.22
C ILE A 98 -16.25 2.95 -2.16
N VAL A 99 -16.28 2.53 -0.90
CA VAL A 99 -16.67 3.36 0.24
C VAL A 99 -15.55 3.28 1.28
N PHE A 100 -14.96 4.41 1.61
CA PHE A 100 -13.97 4.52 2.67
C PHE A 100 -14.70 4.61 4.02
N ASN A 101 -15.07 3.47 4.61
CA ASN A 101 -15.67 3.42 5.92
C ASN A 101 -14.59 3.38 7.00
N LYS A 102 -14.76 4.17 8.07
CA LYS A 102 -13.96 4.01 9.29
C LYS A 102 -14.18 2.61 9.85
N GLY A 103 -13.08 1.96 10.26
CA GLY A 103 -13.13 0.64 10.86
C GLY A 103 -14.07 0.58 12.07
N ILE A 104 -14.61 -0.59 12.34
CA ILE A 104 -15.46 -0.87 13.50
C ILE A 104 -14.62 -0.59 14.76
N GLU A 105 -15.09 0.26 15.66
CA GLU A 105 -14.49 0.42 16.99
C GLU A 105 -14.47 -0.93 17.70
N LYS A 106 -13.28 -1.37 18.09
CA LYS A 106 -13.08 -2.64 18.79
C LYS A 106 -13.32 -2.45 20.26
N ASP A 107 -14.35 -3.09 20.78
CA ASP A 107 -14.67 -3.13 22.20
C ASP A 107 -13.95 -4.36 22.85
N THR A 108 -12.61 -4.33 22.91
CA THR A 108 -11.84 -5.45 23.46
C THR A 108 -10.90 -4.99 24.58
N LYS A 109 -10.79 -5.82 25.62
CA LYS A 109 -9.74 -5.71 26.64
C LYS A 109 -8.40 -5.79 25.94
N GLN A 110 -7.72 -4.68 25.91
CA GLN A 110 -6.52 -4.47 25.11
C GLN A 110 -5.34 -5.21 25.79
N THR A 111 -4.88 -6.28 25.16
CA THR A 111 -3.66 -7.00 25.59
C THR A 111 -2.51 -6.57 24.71
N VAL A 112 -1.46 -5.97 25.31
CA VAL A 112 -0.23 -5.63 24.59
C VAL A 112 0.41 -6.91 24.08
N LEU A 113 0.62 -6.98 22.76
CA LEU A 113 1.30 -8.11 22.13
C LEU A 113 2.78 -7.84 21.96
N PHE A 114 3.13 -6.60 21.62
CA PHE A 114 4.51 -6.21 21.33
C PHE A 114 4.74 -4.77 21.82
N ASP A 115 5.89 -4.55 22.44
CA ASP A 115 6.35 -3.23 22.87
C ASP A 115 7.81 -3.00 22.47
N TRP A 116 8.20 -1.75 22.32
CA TRP A 116 9.58 -1.32 22.11
C TRP A 116 9.92 -0.14 23.00
N PRO A 117 11.17 -0.08 23.50
CA PRO A 117 11.68 1.05 24.27
C PRO A 117 12.01 2.23 23.36
N ASP A 118 12.49 3.32 23.96
CA ASP A 118 13.12 4.39 23.18
C ASP A 118 14.32 3.81 22.40
N LEU A 119 14.33 4.03 21.09
CA LEU A 119 15.33 3.51 20.18
C LEU A 119 16.07 4.65 19.48
N GLU A 120 17.36 4.52 19.31
CA GLU A 120 18.15 5.40 18.47
C GLU A 120 18.98 4.61 17.47
N LYS A 121 19.11 5.16 16.25
CA LYS A 121 19.98 4.64 15.21
C LYS A 121 20.69 5.79 14.51
N LYS A 122 22.03 5.72 14.45
CA LYS A 122 22.89 6.70 13.80
C LYS A 122 23.46 6.11 12.52
N PHE A 123 23.39 6.88 11.47
CA PHE A 123 24.08 6.66 10.21
C PHE A 123 25.02 7.86 9.96
N PRO A 124 25.98 7.80 9.03
CA PRO A 124 26.90 8.90 8.79
C PRO A 124 26.26 10.26 8.53
N SER A 125 25.08 10.26 7.89
CA SER A 125 24.34 11.48 7.50
C SER A 125 22.94 11.58 8.11
N PHE A 126 22.56 10.66 9.01
CA PHE A 126 21.21 10.60 9.51
C PHE A 126 21.16 10.03 10.93
N HIS A 127 20.37 10.66 11.80
CA HIS A 127 20.14 10.21 13.16
C HIS A 127 18.64 10.06 13.43
N MET A 128 18.22 8.86 13.74
CA MET A 128 16.81 8.53 14.01
C MET A 128 16.59 8.26 15.50
N LYS A 129 15.54 8.85 16.04
CA LYS A 129 15.04 8.62 17.40
C LYS A 129 13.60 8.18 17.33
N ILE A 130 13.25 7.12 18.04
CA ILE A 130 11.90 6.57 18.11
C ILE A 130 11.55 6.45 19.59
N ASN A 131 10.44 7.08 19.96
CA ASN A 131 9.93 6.98 21.33
C ASN A 131 9.38 5.58 21.57
N LYS A 132 9.42 5.15 22.83
CA LYS A 132 8.78 3.89 23.27
C LYS A 132 7.33 3.81 22.83
N GLY A 133 6.90 2.64 22.48
CA GLY A 133 5.52 2.38 22.04
C GLY A 133 5.13 0.93 22.22
N SER A 134 3.88 0.65 21.94
CA SER A 134 3.32 -0.70 22.01
C SER A 134 2.23 -0.88 20.97
N ILE A 135 1.97 -2.13 20.62
CA ILE A 135 0.89 -2.54 19.75
C ILE A 135 0.12 -3.67 20.41
N GLN A 136 -1.18 -3.68 20.23
CA GLN A 136 -2.07 -4.64 20.89
C GLN A 136 -2.46 -5.77 19.94
N LYS A 137 -2.97 -6.87 20.51
CA LYS A 137 -3.51 -7.97 19.72
C LYS A 137 -4.65 -7.49 18.83
N GLY A 138 -4.59 -7.87 17.56
CA GLY A 138 -5.59 -7.52 16.55
C GLY A 138 -5.46 -6.11 16.00
N ASP A 139 -4.50 -5.28 16.49
CA ASP A 139 -4.32 -3.92 16.03
C ASP A 139 -3.35 -3.82 14.85
N ILE A 140 -3.57 -2.79 14.05
CA ILE A 140 -2.71 -2.40 12.95
C ILE A 140 -2.19 -0.99 13.22
N LEU A 141 -0.88 -0.86 13.43
CA LEU A 141 -0.19 0.42 13.55
C LEU A 141 0.27 0.86 12.17
N THR A 142 -0.24 1.98 11.70
CA THR A 142 0.22 2.59 10.45
C THR A 142 1.35 3.58 10.70
N ILE A 143 2.27 3.71 9.76
CA ILE A 143 3.41 4.62 9.83
C ILE A 143 3.47 5.46 8.57
N THR A 144 3.53 6.78 8.74
CA THR A 144 3.70 7.74 7.66
C THR A 144 4.78 8.77 7.98
N GLY A 145 5.16 9.56 6.99
CA GLY A 145 6.16 10.62 7.08
C GLY A 145 6.98 10.74 5.80
N SER A 146 7.75 11.82 5.67
CA SER A 146 8.55 12.07 4.47
C SER A 146 9.57 10.96 4.20
N ASN A 147 10.00 10.84 2.95
CA ASN A 147 11.06 9.91 2.57
C ASN A 147 12.38 10.25 3.26
N GLY A 148 13.17 9.23 3.57
CA GLY A 148 14.45 9.41 4.25
C GLY A 148 14.40 9.65 5.76
N LEU A 149 13.22 9.56 6.40
CA LEU A 149 13.06 9.69 7.86
C LEU A 149 13.26 8.37 8.63
N GLY A 150 13.60 7.26 7.94
CA GLY A 150 13.95 6.02 8.61
C GLY A 150 12.78 5.06 8.88
N LYS A 151 11.61 5.23 8.25
CA LYS A 151 10.46 4.32 8.41
C LYS A 151 10.82 2.85 8.15
N THR A 152 11.41 2.56 6.99
CA THR A 152 11.92 1.22 6.64
C THR A 152 13.01 0.73 7.61
N THR A 153 13.86 1.64 8.10
CA THR A 153 14.87 1.32 9.11
C THR A 153 14.22 0.86 10.41
N PHE A 154 13.17 1.54 10.85
CA PHE A 154 12.41 1.12 12.02
C PHE A 154 11.82 -0.27 11.85
N LEU A 155 11.15 -0.55 10.73
CA LEU A 155 10.65 -1.91 10.44
C LEU A 155 11.77 -2.96 10.45
N LYS A 156 12.91 -2.64 9.85
CA LYS A 156 14.09 -3.55 9.84
C LYS A 156 14.66 -3.76 11.24
N MET A 157 14.61 -2.74 12.13
CA MET A 157 15.01 -2.91 13.52
C MET A 157 14.05 -3.80 14.28
N LEU A 158 12.73 -3.61 14.10
CA LEU A 158 11.71 -4.50 14.69
C LEU A 158 11.88 -5.93 14.19
N ALA A 159 12.17 -6.11 12.90
CA ALA A 159 12.42 -7.43 12.29
C ALA A 159 13.78 -8.05 12.70
N GLY A 160 14.60 -7.36 13.49
CA GLY A 160 15.92 -7.84 13.92
C GLY A 160 16.98 -7.85 12.80
N LEU A 161 16.69 -7.25 11.65
CA LEU A 161 17.61 -7.15 10.51
C LEU A 161 18.66 -6.06 10.70
N ILE A 162 18.37 -5.06 11.52
CA ILE A 162 19.27 -3.97 11.89
C ILE A 162 19.21 -3.83 13.42
N GLN A 163 20.37 -3.69 14.08
CA GLN A 163 20.42 -3.42 15.51
C GLN A 163 20.36 -1.92 15.78
N PRO A 164 19.54 -1.44 16.76
CA PRO A 164 19.61 -0.07 17.24
C PRO A 164 20.96 0.18 17.95
N ASP A 165 21.41 1.44 17.93
CA ASP A 165 22.62 1.85 18.67
C ASP A 165 22.30 2.15 20.15
N LYS A 166 21.03 2.50 20.43
CA LYS A 166 20.50 2.72 21.77
C LYS A 166 19.13 2.10 21.92
N GLY A 167 18.83 1.55 23.07
CA GLY A 167 17.66 0.74 23.32
C GLY A 167 17.87 -0.70 22.87
N MET A 168 17.06 -1.59 23.39
CA MET A 168 17.10 -3.02 23.04
C MET A 168 15.67 -3.55 22.93
N ILE A 169 15.35 -4.14 21.81
CA ILE A 169 14.08 -4.85 21.64
C ILE A 169 14.25 -6.23 22.28
N THR A 170 13.67 -6.40 23.46
CA THR A 170 13.83 -7.63 24.25
C THR A 170 12.74 -8.65 24.00
N THR A 171 11.63 -8.23 23.42
CA THR A 171 10.46 -9.07 23.17
C THR A 171 10.78 -10.07 22.06
N LYS A 172 10.81 -11.35 22.39
CA LYS A 172 11.02 -12.44 21.44
C LYS A 172 9.74 -12.71 20.65
N VAL A 173 9.47 -11.89 19.65
CA VAL A 173 8.31 -12.02 18.77
C VAL A 173 8.77 -12.51 17.42
N LYS A 174 8.05 -13.45 16.85
CA LYS A 174 8.28 -13.86 15.46
C LYS A 174 7.70 -12.82 14.54
N ILE A 175 8.54 -12.24 13.70
CA ILE A 175 8.14 -11.19 12.76
C ILE A 175 8.15 -11.74 11.33
N ALA A 176 7.04 -11.59 10.62
CA ALA A 176 6.97 -11.75 9.17
C ALA A 176 7.11 -10.38 8.52
N TYR A 177 8.11 -10.21 7.68
CA TYR A 177 8.41 -8.94 7.03
C TYR A 177 8.22 -9.03 5.52
N LYS A 178 7.43 -8.11 4.96
CA LYS A 178 7.30 -7.83 3.53
C LYS A 178 8.15 -6.61 3.21
N PRO A 179 9.24 -6.76 2.42
CA PRO A 179 10.12 -5.65 2.08
C PRO A 179 9.48 -4.71 1.04
N GLN A 180 10.01 -3.48 0.96
CA GLN A 180 9.67 -2.51 -0.08
C GLN A 180 10.15 -2.99 -1.45
N ASP A 181 11.42 -3.37 -1.55
CA ASP A 181 12.01 -3.87 -2.79
C ASP A 181 11.67 -5.35 -2.98
N LEU A 182 10.88 -5.64 -4.00
CA LEU A 182 10.45 -6.98 -4.33
C LEU A 182 11.43 -7.63 -5.32
N GLN A 183 11.88 -8.83 -4.98
CA GLN A 183 12.75 -9.61 -5.85
C GLN A 183 11.95 -10.71 -6.53
N THR A 184 12.22 -10.95 -7.80
CA THR A 184 11.64 -12.09 -8.50
C THR A 184 12.42 -13.36 -8.14
N GLU A 185 11.68 -14.41 -7.74
CA GLU A 185 12.25 -15.74 -7.50
C GLU A 185 11.98 -16.64 -8.71
N ALA A 186 12.76 -17.71 -8.83
CA ALA A 186 12.51 -18.73 -9.84
C ALA A 186 11.34 -19.63 -9.46
N GLY A 187 10.51 -20.01 -10.42
CA GLY A 187 9.38 -20.90 -10.24
C GLY A 187 8.03 -20.19 -10.28
N THR A 188 6.97 -20.94 -10.05
CA THR A 188 5.59 -20.46 -10.06
C THR A 188 5.17 -19.90 -8.71
N VAL A 189 4.10 -19.10 -8.71
CA VAL A 189 3.48 -18.59 -7.49
C VAL A 189 3.08 -19.74 -6.56
N GLN A 190 2.53 -20.83 -7.10
CA GLN A 190 2.13 -22.00 -6.33
C GLN A 190 3.33 -22.67 -5.64
N GLU A 191 4.42 -22.88 -6.36
CA GLU A 191 5.64 -23.47 -5.79
C GLU A 191 6.22 -22.62 -4.67
N TRP A 192 6.17 -21.31 -4.82
CA TRP A 192 6.64 -20.39 -3.78
C TRP A 192 5.76 -20.43 -2.55
N LEU A 193 4.43 -20.35 -2.73
CA LEU A 193 3.49 -20.49 -1.60
C LEU A 193 3.68 -21.81 -0.87
N GLN A 194 3.82 -22.93 -1.57
CA GLN A 194 4.05 -24.26 -0.97
C GLN A 194 5.36 -24.34 -0.18
N ARG A 195 6.45 -23.72 -0.67
CA ARG A 195 7.74 -23.68 0.03
C ARG A 195 7.65 -22.91 1.37
N VAL A 196 6.89 -21.82 1.41
CA VAL A 196 6.85 -20.90 2.54
C VAL A 196 5.70 -21.24 3.50
N ALA A 197 4.57 -21.64 2.98
CA ALA A 197 3.32 -21.86 3.72
C ALA A 197 3.22 -23.20 4.45
N LYS A 198 4.32 -23.80 4.90
CA LYS A 198 4.34 -25.12 5.60
C LYS A 198 3.14 -25.30 6.55
N GLY A 199 1.99 -25.76 6.02
CA GLY A 199 0.79 -26.07 6.79
C GLY A 199 -0.34 -25.03 6.75
N ASN A 200 -0.25 -23.96 5.95
CA ASN A 200 -1.32 -22.95 5.81
C ASN A 200 -2.21 -23.17 4.58
N GLU A 201 -2.39 -24.39 4.13
CA GLU A 201 -3.39 -24.76 3.11
C GLU A 201 -4.81 -24.84 3.72
N SER A 202 -5.13 -23.97 4.68
CA SER A 202 -6.47 -23.92 5.23
C SER A 202 -7.45 -23.38 4.18
N GLY A 203 -8.65 -23.94 4.12
CA GLY A 203 -9.70 -23.43 3.24
C GLY A 203 -9.96 -21.94 3.47
N TRP A 204 -9.81 -21.47 4.71
CA TRP A 204 -9.92 -20.05 5.06
C TRP A 204 -8.85 -19.19 4.37
N PHE A 205 -7.58 -19.60 4.36
CA PHE A 205 -6.50 -18.88 3.70
C PHE A 205 -6.75 -18.77 2.19
N LYS A 206 -7.17 -19.88 1.59
CA LYS A 206 -7.49 -19.91 0.16
C LYS A 206 -8.61 -18.92 -0.16
N GLN A 207 -9.72 -18.98 0.57
CA GLN A 207 -10.90 -18.16 0.31
C GLN A 207 -10.70 -16.68 0.68
N ASN A 208 -10.08 -16.39 1.83
CA ASN A 208 -10.01 -15.01 2.34
C ASN A 208 -8.73 -14.26 1.95
N ILE A 209 -7.72 -14.95 1.42
CA ILE A 209 -6.48 -14.32 0.97
C ILE A 209 -6.29 -14.54 -0.53
N LEU A 210 -6.17 -15.78 -1.00
CA LEU A 210 -5.83 -16.02 -2.41
C LEU A 210 -6.97 -15.60 -3.36
N GLU A 211 -8.22 -15.89 -3.02
CA GLU A 211 -9.37 -15.50 -3.85
C GLU A 211 -9.62 -13.98 -3.79
N LYS A 212 -9.61 -13.39 -2.58
CA LYS A 212 -9.81 -11.93 -2.42
C LYS A 212 -8.73 -11.10 -3.14
N LEU A 213 -7.49 -11.57 -3.17
CA LEU A 213 -6.38 -10.92 -3.88
C LEU A 213 -6.32 -11.30 -5.37
N ASN A 214 -7.27 -12.07 -5.90
CA ASN A 214 -7.31 -12.58 -7.28
C ASN A 214 -6.05 -13.37 -7.68
N LEU A 215 -5.40 -14.07 -6.73
CA LEU A 215 -4.19 -14.84 -6.97
C LEU A 215 -4.43 -16.20 -7.62
N GLN A 216 -5.68 -16.68 -7.63
CA GLN A 216 -6.04 -17.96 -8.25
C GLN A 216 -5.78 -17.98 -9.77
N SER A 217 -6.02 -16.85 -10.45
CA SER A 217 -5.82 -16.73 -11.91
C SER A 217 -4.35 -16.78 -12.32
N ILE A 218 -3.44 -16.40 -11.42
CA ILE A 218 -1.99 -16.34 -11.67
C ILE A 218 -1.19 -17.40 -10.90
N ILE A 219 -1.87 -18.32 -10.24
CA ILE A 219 -1.22 -19.30 -9.34
C ILE A 219 -0.15 -20.15 -10.05
N ASN A 220 -0.34 -20.44 -11.33
CA ASN A 220 0.56 -21.22 -12.15
C ASN A 220 1.55 -20.38 -12.96
N ASN A 221 1.45 -19.04 -12.87
CA ASN A 221 2.36 -18.14 -13.60
C ASN A 221 3.74 -18.13 -12.96
N ASN A 222 4.78 -17.93 -13.79
CA ASN A 222 6.13 -17.69 -13.30
C ASN A 222 6.19 -16.33 -12.59
N ILE A 223 6.88 -16.28 -11.45
CA ILE A 223 7.03 -15.06 -10.66
C ILE A 223 7.69 -13.94 -11.47
N SER A 224 8.64 -14.29 -12.36
CA SER A 224 9.33 -13.34 -13.23
C SER A 224 8.44 -12.69 -14.32
N SER A 225 7.27 -13.25 -14.58
CA SER A 225 6.31 -12.72 -15.57
C SER A 225 5.18 -11.90 -14.96
N LEU A 226 5.15 -11.75 -13.64
CA LEU A 226 4.11 -11.00 -12.93
C LEU A 226 4.29 -9.49 -13.12
N SER A 227 3.18 -8.77 -13.23
CA SER A 227 3.17 -7.31 -13.10
C SER A 227 3.57 -6.88 -11.70
N GLY A 228 3.96 -5.61 -11.52
CA GLY A 228 4.32 -5.07 -10.21
C GLY A 228 3.22 -5.24 -9.17
N GLY A 229 1.96 -5.00 -9.53
CA GLY A 229 0.81 -5.16 -8.64
C GLY A 229 0.52 -6.62 -8.29
N GLU A 230 0.63 -7.54 -9.25
CA GLU A 230 0.50 -8.97 -8.99
C GLU A 230 1.59 -9.49 -8.06
N LEU A 231 2.84 -9.11 -8.32
CA LEU A 231 3.97 -9.47 -7.47
C LEU A 231 3.78 -8.94 -6.04
N GLN A 232 3.29 -7.72 -5.90
CA GLN A 232 2.97 -7.10 -4.60
C GLN A 232 1.95 -7.94 -3.83
N LYS A 233 0.84 -8.32 -4.48
CA LYS A 233 -0.22 -9.17 -3.87
C LYS A 233 0.31 -10.56 -3.49
N VAL A 234 1.18 -11.15 -4.31
CA VAL A 234 1.84 -12.43 -4.00
C VAL A 234 2.72 -12.29 -2.75
N TYR A 235 3.53 -11.23 -2.65
CA TYR A 235 4.36 -10.98 -1.46
C TYR A 235 3.55 -10.79 -0.18
N ILE A 236 2.39 -10.11 -0.28
CA ILE A 236 1.46 -9.97 0.85
C ILE A 236 0.94 -11.34 1.28
N ALA A 237 0.45 -12.17 0.34
CA ALA A 237 -0.04 -13.51 0.63
C ALA A 237 1.05 -14.40 1.26
N ILE A 238 2.28 -14.35 0.74
CA ILE A 238 3.43 -15.08 1.30
C ILE A 238 3.77 -14.60 2.70
N THR A 239 3.72 -13.28 2.95
CA THR A 239 3.98 -12.74 4.29
C THR A 239 2.92 -13.24 5.28
N LEU A 240 1.65 -13.20 4.90
CA LEU A 240 0.54 -13.69 5.71
C LEU A 240 0.53 -15.21 5.88
N SER A 241 1.16 -15.98 4.97
CA SER A 241 1.26 -17.44 5.09
C SER A 241 2.28 -17.88 6.16
N ARG A 242 3.19 -17.00 6.55
CA ARG A 242 4.18 -17.29 7.59
C ARG A 242 3.52 -17.28 8.97
N LYS A 243 3.89 -18.22 9.83
CA LYS A 243 3.44 -18.18 11.23
C LYS A 243 4.28 -17.15 12.01
N ALA A 244 3.68 -16.03 12.34
CA ALA A 244 4.30 -14.91 13.03
C ALA A 244 3.35 -14.30 14.07
N ASP A 245 3.89 -13.55 15.01
CA ASP A 245 3.14 -12.80 16.02
C ASP A 245 2.91 -11.35 15.56
N LEU A 246 3.88 -10.78 14.82
CA LEU A 246 3.85 -9.43 14.24
C LEU A 246 4.12 -9.51 12.73
N TYR A 247 3.30 -8.83 11.96
CA TYR A 247 3.45 -8.71 10.51
C TYR A 247 3.86 -7.29 10.15
N ALA A 248 4.98 -7.12 9.47
CA ALA A 248 5.49 -5.82 9.05
C ALA A 248 5.42 -5.70 7.52
N PHE A 249 4.71 -4.68 7.04
CA PHE A 249 4.53 -4.41 5.62
C PHE A 249 5.16 -3.06 5.27
N ASP A 250 6.10 -3.07 4.32
CA ASP A 250 6.74 -1.88 3.80
C ASP A 250 6.18 -1.57 2.40
N GLU A 251 5.43 -0.49 2.29
CA GLU A 251 4.70 -0.03 1.09
C GLU A 251 3.86 -1.15 0.42
N PRO A 252 2.87 -1.71 1.11
CA PRO A 252 2.05 -2.78 0.54
C PRO A 252 1.07 -2.29 -0.55
N SER A 253 0.77 -1.00 -0.63
CA SER A 253 -0.13 -0.44 -1.65
C SER A 253 0.56 -0.07 -2.97
N ALA A 254 1.90 -0.13 -3.02
CA ALA A 254 2.67 0.24 -4.21
C ALA A 254 2.29 -0.63 -5.42
N PHE A 255 2.21 -0.02 -6.62
CA PHE A 255 1.81 -0.65 -7.89
C PHE A 255 0.40 -1.25 -7.94
N ILE A 256 -0.42 -1.02 -6.92
CA ILE A 256 -1.76 -1.58 -6.83
C ILE A 256 -2.78 -0.48 -7.10
N ASP A 257 -3.77 -0.74 -7.94
CA ASP A 257 -4.88 0.19 -8.19
C ASP A 257 -5.76 0.40 -6.95
N VAL A 258 -6.59 1.44 -6.97
CA VAL A 258 -7.42 1.85 -5.82
C VAL A 258 -8.33 0.73 -5.33
N GLU A 259 -8.90 -0.06 -6.24
CA GLU A 259 -9.80 -1.15 -5.89
C GLU A 259 -9.06 -2.28 -5.17
N ASP A 260 -7.95 -2.72 -5.72
CA ASP A 260 -7.14 -3.78 -5.13
C ASP A 260 -6.43 -3.33 -3.84
N ARG A 261 -6.12 -2.03 -3.67
CA ARG A 261 -5.64 -1.48 -2.38
C ARG A 261 -6.63 -1.72 -1.25
N LEU A 262 -7.91 -1.51 -1.49
CA LEU A 262 -8.95 -1.76 -0.48
C LEU A 262 -9.05 -3.25 -0.15
N LYS A 263 -9.01 -4.13 -1.15
CA LYS A 263 -8.99 -5.58 -0.94
C LYS A 263 -7.78 -6.02 -0.12
N VAL A 264 -6.60 -5.45 -0.40
CA VAL A 264 -5.37 -5.68 0.37
C VAL A 264 -5.55 -5.23 1.83
N ALA A 265 -6.11 -4.03 2.05
CA ALA A 265 -6.36 -3.54 3.39
C ALA A 265 -7.34 -4.43 4.16
N GLU A 266 -8.44 -4.86 3.54
CA GLU A 266 -9.40 -5.80 4.14
C GLU A 266 -8.75 -7.14 4.47
N VAL A 267 -7.98 -7.71 3.55
CA VAL A 267 -7.28 -8.98 3.76
C VAL A 267 -6.32 -8.89 4.95
N ILE A 268 -5.56 -7.81 5.07
CA ILE A 268 -4.65 -7.59 6.20
C ILE A 268 -5.45 -7.48 7.51
N ARG A 269 -6.52 -6.67 7.55
CA ARG A 269 -7.36 -6.50 8.75
C ARG A 269 -8.02 -7.80 9.18
N ASP A 270 -8.70 -8.48 8.26
CA ASP A 270 -9.39 -9.74 8.54
C ASP A 270 -8.44 -10.81 9.08
N PHE A 271 -7.22 -10.85 8.53
CA PHE A 271 -6.19 -11.78 8.98
C PHE A 271 -5.72 -11.47 10.40
N MET A 272 -5.46 -10.19 10.74
CA MET A 272 -5.02 -9.79 12.08
C MET A 272 -6.08 -10.10 13.14
N ILE A 273 -7.33 -9.78 12.84
CA ILE A 273 -8.46 -10.08 13.74
C ILE A 273 -8.63 -11.59 13.92
N LYS A 274 -8.65 -12.35 12.82
CA LYS A 274 -8.86 -13.79 12.84
C LYS A 274 -7.81 -14.57 13.63
N ASN A 275 -6.55 -14.14 13.52
CA ASN A 275 -5.41 -14.85 14.12
C ASN A 275 -4.95 -14.24 15.45
N GLU A 276 -5.63 -13.20 15.94
CA GLU A 276 -5.25 -12.45 17.16
C GLU A 276 -3.78 -12.00 17.14
N THR A 277 -3.31 -11.59 15.96
CA THR A 277 -1.96 -11.06 15.72
C THR A 277 -2.02 -9.55 15.49
N CYS A 278 -0.88 -8.91 15.25
CA CYS A 278 -0.85 -7.48 14.94
C CYS A 278 -0.02 -7.19 13.69
N ALA A 279 -0.22 -6.01 13.11
CA ALA A 279 0.57 -5.56 11.99
C ALA A 279 1.13 -4.15 12.18
N ILE A 280 2.25 -3.89 11.51
CA ILE A 280 2.79 -2.54 11.29
C ILE A 280 2.86 -2.33 9.79
N VAL A 281 2.24 -1.25 9.31
CA VAL A 281 2.13 -0.92 7.90
C VAL A 281 2.76 0.45 7.65
N VAL A 282 3.82 0.49 6.87
CA VAL A 282 4.43 1.73 6.37
C VAL A 282 3.91 1.97 4.97
N ASP A 283 3.31 3.11 4.70
CA ASP A 283 2.85 3.47 3.37
C ASP A 283 2.84 5.00 3.17
N HIS A 284 2.72 5.42 1.92
CA HIS A 284 2.56 6.82 1.52
C HIS A 284 1.13 7.17 1.11
N ASP A 285 0.29 6.17 0.89
CA ASP A 285 -1.12 6.35 0.60
C ASP A 285 -1.90 6.56 1.90
N VAL A 286 -2.30 7.82 2.14
CA VAL A 286 -3.01 8.20 3.38
C VAL A 286 -4.38 7.54 3.45
N GLN A 287 -5.07 7.38 2.31
CA GLN A 287 -6.39 6.74 2.27
C GLN A 287 -6.27 5.26 2.64
N PHE A 288 -5.26 4.58 2.10
CA PHE A 288 -4.95 3.21 2.45
C PHE A 288 -4.61 3.07 3.94
N LEU A 289 -3.75 3.96 4.48
CA LEU A 289 -3.36 3.95 5.89
C LEU A 289 -4.54 4.20 6.83
N ASP A 290 -5.42 5.16 6.50
CA ASP A 290 -6.63 5.45 7.29
C ASP A 290 -7.61 4.28 7.27
N TYR A 291 -7.72 3.60 6.13
CA TYR A 291 -8.60 2.45 5.98
C TYR A 291 -8.09 1.19 6.70
N VAL A 292 -6.79 0.92 6.64
CA VAL A 292 -6.20 -0.31 7.22
C VAL A 292 -5.91 -0.20 8.71
N GLY A 293 -5.59 1.01 9.22
CA GLY A 293 -5.00 1.23 10.54
C GLY A 293 -5.97 1.50 11.67
N ASP A 294 -5.59 1.08 12.87
CA ASP A 294 -6.27 1.42 14.13
C ASP A 294 -5.58 2.59 14.84
N ALA A 295 -4.27 2.76 14.65
CA ALA A 295 -3.45 3.85 15.17
C ALA A 295 -2.40 4.27 14.16
N MET A 296 -1.92 5.52 14.25
CA MET A 296 -0.92 6.06 13.33
C MET A 296 0.28 6.65 14.07
N LEU A 297 1.48 6.26 13.64
CA LEU A 297 2.76 6.85 14.04
C LEU A 297 3.29 7.74 12.92
N VAL A 298 3.53 9.01 13.23
CA VAL A 298 4.02 9.99 12.25
C VAL A 298 5.50 10.27 12.48
N PHE A 299 6.33 9.94 11.50
CA PHE A 299 7.74 10.31 11.48
C PHE A 299 7.89 11.76 11.04
N LYS A 300 8.56 12.57 11.88
CA LYS A 300 8.82 13.99 11.63
C LYS A 300 10.33 14.26 11.69
N GLY A 301 10.80 15.19 10.88
CA GLY A 301 12.21 15.59 10.88
C GLY A 301 12.62 16.21 9.55
N ILE A 302 13.94 16.40 9.40
CA ILE A 302 14.55 16.85 8.15
C ILE A 302 15.16 15.63 7.48
N PRO A 303 14.69 15.25 6.27
CA PRO A 303 15.24 14.10 5.56
C PRO A 303 16.77 14.15 5.45
N GLY A 304 17.44 13.06 5.87
CA GLY A 304 18.89 12.96 5.83
C GLY A 304 19.64 13.71 6.95
N LYS A 305 18.95 14.27 7.96
CA LYS A 305 19.59 14.91 9.13
C LYS A 305 19.06 14.38 10.47
N GLU A 306 17.82 14.65 10.81
CA GLU A 306 17.13 14.16 12.04
C GLU A 306 15.62 14.07 11.79
#